data_c08f6ec9c8d45373b755b0923feb3767
#
_entry.id   c08f6ec9c8d45373b755b0923feb3767
#
_cell.length_a   1.000
_cell.length_b   1.000
_cell.length_c   1.000
_cell.angle_alpha   90.00
_cell.angle_beta   90.00
_cell.angle_gamma   90.00
#
_symmetry.space_group_name_H-M   'P 1'
#
loop_
_entity.id
_entity.type
_entity.pdbx_description
1 polymer ?
#
loop_
_entity_poly.entity_id
_entity_poly.type
_entity_poly.pdbx_seq_one_letter_code
_entity_poly.pdbx_strand_id
1 'polypeptide(L)'
;MKALRVGIIGCGGRGWAHASGYKAAGDRVILAACADIHKPAAQRFKDNFGFKKIYTDYHEMLEKEKLDVVSMCLWPKLHCQAVLDITSASYAPKLINAEKPMAPTYGEALKMYNACEKRGIKMTFCHQRRYGASWSTAKKLLDEGVIGKLTRMEMNTSNLFDWGTHWFDMMNFFNDDLQATWVLGNIGCAADTSVFGARVETAGLSYIKWPNDVTGLMTTGSGTSTPYEIRLIGTEGMMDIWHGRIKVFAQGKDWEDVDLKGVRGDDTVLHILASLDWVQNGIESLTCSKHALAATELIFATYESSRLHQRVMLPLKNVKDSPFLSMLKTGELVCPDWPTFVSDDEEAEGFKLFYNGKDTKGLKMNVPRAWTSKGGLLSSTKEGSYVWLDKEIGDFELRFERRLDNRAEVDVVFWADPVKGPQTGFQIVNADDRMEPVSPETSGALREIKAPMSNIGAGSGWQWVHVRCEKGKLTVTANGKVVQECMLDDCPQAAKHARKGTIGFYLRKNAADLKSILINEL
;
A
#
# COMPACT_ATOMS: atom_id res chain seq x y z
N MET A 1 37.92 6.75 -21.26
CA MET A 1 36.45 6.78 -21.63
C MET A 1 35.91 8.19 -21.43
N LYS A 2 34.90 8.61 -22.18
CA LYS A 2 34.26 9.92 -21.95
C LYS A 2 33.49 9.90 -20.61
N ALA A 3 33.71 10.93 -19.78
CA ALA A 3 33.00 11.06 -18.51
C ALA A 3 31.47 11.16 -18.73
N LEU A 4 30.67 10.42 -17.92
CA LEU A 4 29.24 10.39 -18.00
C LEU A 4 28.62 11.62 -17.29
N ARG A 5 27.69 12.27 -17.94
CA ARG A 5 26.95 13.41 -17.36
C ARG A 5 25.83 12.90 -16.46
N VAL A 6 25.91 13.22 -15.18
CA VAL A 6 24.97 12.77 -14.14
C VAL A 6 24.03 13.89 -13.75
N GLY A 7 22.74 13.59 -13.71
CA GLY A 7 21.68 14.39 -13.08
C GLY A 7 21.08 13.65 -11.89
N ILE A 8 20.71 14.38 -10.82
CA ILE A 8 20.03 13.81 -9.66
C ILE A 8 18.68 14.52 -9.46
N ILE A 9 17.62 13.74 -9.31
CA ILE A 9 16.27 14.19 -8.95
C ILE A 9 16.01 13.84 -7.49
N GLY A 10 15.79 14.85 -6.64
CA GLY A 10 15.63 14.71 -5.19
C GLY A 10 16.96 14.91 -4.46
N CYS A 11 17.10 16.06 -3.79
CA CYS A 11 18.29 16.48 -3.03
C CYS A 11 18.19 16.21 -1.52
N GLY A 12 17.36 15.21 -1.12
CA GLY A 12 17.20 14.73 0.25
C GLY A 12 18.28 13.71 0.66
N GLY A 13 18.08 13.05 1.82
CA GLY A 13 19.09 12.15 2.40
C GLY A 13 19.56 11.04 1.45
N ARG A 14 18.66 10.43 0.67
CA ARG A 14 19.07 9.41 -0.32
C ARG A 14 19.82 10.02 -1.49
N GLY A 15 19.43 11.23 -1.94
CA GLY A 15 20.20 11.98 -2.93
C GLY A 15 21.64 12.23 -2.48
N TRP A 16 21.85 12.55 -1.19
CA TRP A 16 23.19 12.72 -0.61
C TRP A 16 24.02 11.44 -0.71
N ALA A 17 23.45 10.28 -0.41
CA ALA A 17 24.13 9.00 -0.52
C ALA A 17 24.53 8.69 -1.98
N HIS A 18 23.62 8.93 -2.94
CA HIS A 18 23.91 8.76 -4.37
C HIS A 18 25.00 9.74 -4.85
N ALA A 19 24.89 11.02 -4.48
CA ALA A 19 25.91 12.01 -4.85
C ALA A 19 27.30 11.67 -4.30
N SER A 20 27.37 11.11 -3.07
CA SER A 20 28.63 10.61 -2.50
C SER A 20 29.22 9.49 -3.35
N GLY A 21 28.40 8.56 -3.83
CA GLY A 21 28.82 7.49 -4.74
C GLY A 21 29.34 8.02 -6.07
N TYR A 22 28.64 8.98 -6.68
CA TYR A 22 29.14 9.62 -7.91
C TYR A 22 30.42 10.44 -7.68
N LYS A 23 30.54 11.11 -6.53
CA LYS A 23 31.78 11.83 -6.18
C LYS A 23 32.95 10.85 -6.01
N ALA A 24 32.71 9.68 -5.45
CA ALA A 24 33.75 8.62 -5.34
C ALA A 24 34.16 8.05 -6.72
N ALA A 25 33.31 8.16 -7.74
CA ALA A 25 33.64 7.74 -9.11
C ALA A 25 34.67 8.67 -9.79
N GLY A 26 34.98 9.83 -9.21
CA GLY A 26 36.03 10.77 -9.72
C GLY A 26 35.79 11.20 -11.16
N ASP A 27 36.82 11.12 -11.98
CA ASP A 27 36.83 11.57 -13.39
C ASP A 27 35.91 10.73 -14.31
N ARG A 28 35.34 9.66 -13.83
CA ARG A 28 34.35 8.85 -14.59
C ARG A 28 33.03 9.59 -14.85
N VAL A 29 32.74 10.62 -14.06
CA VAL A 29 31.47 11.35 -14.11
C VAL A 29 31.64 12.87 -14.07
N ILE A 30 30.64 13.56 -14.60
CA ILE A 30 30.44 15.01 -14.46
C ILE A 30 29.14 15.21 -13.74
N LEU A 31 29.16 15.79 -12.56
CA LEU A 31 27.97 16.19 -11.81
C LEU A 31 27.33 17.40 -12.51
N ALA A 32 26.45 17.13 -13.49
CA ALA A 32 25.95 18.14 -14.42
C ALA A 32 24.85 19.00 -13.79
N ALA A 33 23.84 18.38 -13.19
CA ALA A 33 22.71 19.09 -12.62
C ALA A 33 22.04 18.31 -11.48
N CYS A 34 21.33 19.01 -10.61
CA CYS A 34 20.41 18.42 -9.64
C CYS A 34 19.09 19.19 -9.63
N ALA A 35 18.00 18.50 -9.34
CA ALA A 35 16.67 19.06 -9.26
C ALA A 35 15.98 18.72 -7.94
N ASP A 36 15.36 19.72 -7.31
CA ASP A 36 14.52 19.55 -6.13
C ASP A 36 13.49 20.69 -6.10
N ILE A 37 12.23 20.37 -5.80
CA ILE A 37 11.15 21.37 -5.68
C ILE A 37 11.48 22.45 -4.62
N HIS A 38 12.30 22.09 -3.62
CA HIS A 38 12.79 23.00 -2.59
C HIS A 38 14.14 23.58 -3.00
N LYS A 39 14.16 24.74 -3.66
CA LYS A 39 15.36 25.40 -4.18
C LYS A 39 16.52 25.50 -3.17
N PRO A 40 16.32 25.83 -1.87
CA PRO A 40 17.41 25.82 -0.90
C PRO A 40 18.07 24.45 -0.70
N ALA A 41 17.33 23.34 -0.83
CA ALA A 41 17.92 22.00 -0.77
C ALA A 41 18.80 21.73 -2.00
N ALA A 42 18.33 22.06 -3.20
CA ALA A 42 19.11 21.95 -4.43
C ALA A 42 20.38 22.82 -4.38
N GLN A 43 20.31 24.02 -3.82
CA GLN A 43 21.48 24.89 -3.68
C GLN A 43 22.52 24.31 -2.71
N ARG A 44 22.11 23.88 -1.50
CA ARG A 44 23.03 23.20 -0.56
C ARG A 44 23.67 21.97 -1.18
N PHE A 45 22.90 21.20 -1.94
CA PHE A 45 23.36 20.00 -2.61
C PHE A 45 24.43 20.33 -3.66
N LYS A 46 24.20 21.34 -4.50
CA LYS A 46 25.19 21.86 -5.45
C LYS A 46 26.49 22.27 -4.77
N ASP A 47 26.39 23.05 -3.69
CA ASP A 47 27.56 23.61 -3.00
C ASP A 47 28.43 22.52 -2.35
N ASN A 48 27.81 21.45 -1.85
CA ASN A 48 28.53 20.32 -1.22
C ASN A 48 29.17 19.35 -2.22
N PHE A 49 28.52 19.09 -3.34
CA PHE A 49 28.96 18.08 -4.31
C PHE A 49 29.58 18.67 -5.58
N GLY A 50 29.39 19.96 -5.85
CA GLY A 50 29.95 20.63 -7.01
C GLY A 50 29.15 20.45 -8.30
N PHE A 51 27.83 20.25 -8.20
CA PHE A 51 26.94 20.23 -9.37
C PHE A 51 27.00 21.58 -10.12
N LYS A 52 26.99 21.52 -11.46
CA LYS A 52 27.14 22.73 -12.28
C LYS A 52 25.89 23.60 -12.26
N LYS A 53 24.68 22.96 -12.25
CA LYS A 53 23.39 23.64 -12.30
C LYS A 53 22.40 23.05 -11.30
N ILE A 54 21.40 23.87 -10.94
CA ILE A 54 20.24 23.46 -10.12
C ILE A 54 18.96 23.76 -10.88
N TYR A 55 17.93 22.97 -10.61
CA TYR A 55 16.57 23.11 -11.15
C TYR A 55 15.55 22.94 -10.03
N THR A 56 14.41 23.58 -10.15
CA THR A 56 13.24 23.33 -9.27
C THR A 56 12.20 22.42 -9.94
N ASP A 57 12.34 22.22 -11.25
CA ASP A 57 11.58 21.27 -12.06
C ASP A 57 12.55 20.32 -12.79
N TYR A 58 12.40 19.02 -12.56
CA TYR A 58 13.25 18.02 -13.20
C TYR A 58 12.96 17.87 -14.71
N HIS A 59 11.76 18.20 -15.19
CA HIS A 59 11.46 18.20 -16.62
C HIS A 59 12.34 19.21 -17.35
N GLU A 60 12.46 20.41 -16.78
CA GLU A 60 13.38 21.44 -17.33
C GLU A 60 14.83 20.96 -17.34
N MET A 61 15.26 20.24 -16.28
CA MET A 61 16.60 19.64 -16.23
C MET A 61 16.79 18.59 -17.33
N LEU A 62 15.82 17.70 -17.53
CA LEU A 62 15.89 16.65 -18.57
C LEU A 62 15.97 17.23 -19.99
N GLU A 63 15.26 18.31 -20.25
CA GLU A 63 15.27 18.98 -21.56
C GLU A 63 16.59 19.70 -21.86
N LYS A 64 17.17 20.35 -20.83
CA LYS A 64 18.34 21.24 -21.01
C LYS A 64 19.67 20.55 -20.88
N GLU A 65 19.77 19.41 -20.16
CA GLU A 65 21.05 18.86 -19.70
C GLU A 65 21.37 17.54 -20.37
N LYS A 66 21.31 17.15 -21.44
CA LYS A 66 21.77 15.90 -22.10
C LYS A 66 22.51 14.95 -21.12
N LEU A 67 21.76 14.31 -20.24
CA LEU A 67 22.27 13.49 -19.16
C LEU A 67 22.50 12.05 -19.63
N ASP A 68 23.69 11.47 -19.34
CA ASP A 68 23.97 10.06 -19.59
C ASP A 68 23.36 9.17 -18.49
N VAL A 69 23.31 9.70 -17.26
CA VAL A 69 22.78 9.02 -16.06
C VAL A 69 21.80 9.94 -15.34
N VAL A 70 20.64 9.43 -15.01
CA VAL A 70 19.67 10.09 -14.14
C VAL A 70 19.50 9.28 -12.87
N SER A 71 19.84 9.89 -11.73
CA SER A 71 19.63 9.29 -10.43
C SER A 71 18.31 9.81 -9.84
N MET A 72 17.42 8.91 -9.45
CA MET A 72 16.06 9.23 -8.99
C MET A 72 15.93 8.87 -7.52
N CYS A 73 15.96 9.90 -6.64
CA CYS A 73 15.91 9.79 -5.19
C CYS A 73 14.59 10.39 -4.67
N LEU A 74 13.49 9.88 -5.18
CA LEU A 74 12.12 10.31 -4.89
C LEU A 74 11.41 9.36 -3.93
N TRP A 75 10.21 9.70 -3.52
CA TRP A 75 9.32 8.79 -2.82
C TRP A 75 8.69 7.77 -3.79
N PRO A 76 8.41 6.54 -3.37
CA PRO A 76 7.95 5.45 -4.25
C PRO A 76 6.75 5.81 -5.14
N LYS A 77 5.80 6.60 -4.61
CA LYS A 77 4.61 7.05 -5.38
C LYS A 77 4.93 7.93 -6.59
N LEU A 78 6.13 8.50 -6.65
CA LEU A 78 6.57 9.36 -7.76
C LEU A 78 7.44 8.61 -8.77
N HIS A 79 7.87 7.39 -8.46
CA HIS A 79 8.84 6.66 -9.27
C HIS A 79 8.30 6.36 -10.67
N CYS A 80 7.07 5.84 -10.76
CA CYS A 80 6.51 5.43 -12.05
C CYS A 80 6.42 6.62 -13.01
N GLN A 81 5.82 7.73 -12.58
CA GLN A 81 5.70 8.91 -13.42
C GLN A 81 7.07 9.46 -13.84
N ALA A 82 8.00 9.60 -12.89
CA ALA A 82 9.33 10.11 -13.20
C ALA A 82 10.10 9.21 -14.19
N VAL A 83 10.01 7.88 -14.08
CA VAL A 83 10.62 6.97 -15.07
C VAL A 83 9.98 7.14 -16.44
N LEU A 84 8.66 7.29 -16.53
CA LEU A 84 7.98 7.52 -17.79
C LEU A 84 8.38 8.85 -18.44
N ASP A 85 8.52 9.91 -17.65
CA ASP A 85 8.99 11.22 -18.13
C ASP A 85 10.44 11.13 -18.62
N ILE A 86 11.33 10.47 -17.87
CA ILE A 86 12.72 10.26 -18.28
C ILE A 86 12.79 9.44 -19.57
N THR A 87 12.00 8.36 -19.68
CA THR A 87 12.02 7.52 -20.87
C THR A 87 11.39 8.19 -22.08
N SER A 88 10.50 9.16 -21.91
CA SER A 88 9.89 9.93 -22.99
C SER A 88 10.68 11.19 -23.38
N ALA A 89 11.67 11.59 -22.59
CA ALA A 89 12.48 12.77 -22.88
C ALA A 89 13.16 12.70 -24.26
N SER A 90 13.39 13.87 -24.87
CA SER A 90 14.02 14.00 -26.19
C SER A 90 15.46 13.44 -26.22
N TYR A 91 16.18 13.54 -25.11
CA TYR A 91 17.47 12.91 -24.87
C TYR A 91 17.32 11.82 -23.80
N ALA A 92 17.28 10.56 -24.23
CA ALA A 92 17.18 9.43 -23.34
C ALA A 92 18.54 9.14 -22.64
N PRO A 93 18.57 9.00 -21.30
CA PRO A 93 19.80 8.62 -20.63
C PRO A 93 20.15 7.15 -20.94
N LYS A 94 21.40 6.78 -20.67
CA LYS A 94 21.87 5.39 -20.76
C LYS A 94 21.47 4.57 -19.53
N LEU A 95 21.31 5.24 -18.38
CA LEU A 95 21.03 4.64 -17.08
C LEU A 95 20.07 5.51 -16.26
N ILE A 96 19.08 4.86 -15.68
CA ILE A 96 18.28 5.37 -14.56
C ILE A 96 18.74 4.62 -13.31
N ASN A 97 19.17 5.33 -12.27
CA ASN A 97 19.55 4.75 -10.99
C ASN A 97 18.55 5.21 -9.94
N ALA A 98 17.67 4.32 -9.48
CA ALA A 98 16.52 4.66 -8.68
C ALA A 98 16.62 4.16 -7.23
N GLU A 99 15.88 4.78 -6.33
CA GLU A 99 15.70 4.33 -4.97
C GLU A 99 14.65 3.23 -4.85
N LYS A 100 14.82 2.41 -3.84
CA LYS A 100 13.84 1.40 -3.42
C LYS A 100 12.77 2.01 -2.48
N PRO A 101 11.58 1.37 -2.28
CA PRO A 101 11.00 0.28 -3.06
C PRO A 101 10.67 0.70 -4.50
N MET A 102 10.60 -0.28 -5.42
CA MET A 102 10.46 0.01 -6.85
C MET A 102 9.22 0.86 -7.16
N ALA A 103 8.04 0.46 -6.69
CA ALA A 103 6.78 1.18 -6.88
C ALA A 103 5.74 0.78 -5.82
N PRO A 104 4.69 1.60 -5.59
CA PRO A 104 3.60 1.28 -4.67
C PRO A 104 2.66 0.18 -5.18
N THR A 105 2.72 -0.20 -6.45
CA THR A 105 1.98 -1.32 -7.04
C THR A 105 2.85 -2.15 -7.99
N TYR A 106 2.51 -3.43 -8.16
CA TYR A 106 3.21 -4.29 -9.13
C TYR A 106 3.00 -3.82 -10.57
N GLY A 107 1.79 -3.31 -10.87
CA GLY A 107 1.48 -2.77 -12.20
C GLY A 107 2.37 -1.58 -12.57
N GLU A 108 2.63 -0.67 -11.63
CA GLU A 108 3.55 0.45 -11.86
C GLU A 108 5.01 -0.01 -12.01
N ALA A 109 5.44 -0.98 -11.18
CA ALA A 109 6.77 -1.57 -11.31
C ALA A 109 6.99 -2.19 -12.69
N LEU A 110 6.02 -2.97 -13.16
CA LEU A 110 6.05 -3.59 -14.49
C LEU A 110 6.02 -2.54 -15.62
N LYS A 111 5.24 -1.47 -15.45
CA LYS A 111 5.17 -0.37 -16.41
C LYS A 111 6.51 0.36 -16.56
N MET A 112 7.19 0.63 -15.44
CA MET A 112 8.54 1.23 -15.46
C MET A 112 9.56 0.31 -16.13
N TYR A 113 9.58 -0.96 -15.75
CA TYR A 113 10.46 -1.97 -16.34
C TYR A 113 10.30 -2.03 -17.86
N ASN A 114 9.06 -2.20 -18.33
CA ASN A 114 8.76 -2.28 -19.76
C ASN A 114 9.09 -0.99 -20.52
N ALA A 115 8.92 0.18 -19.91
CA ALA A 115 9.25 1.45 -20.54
C ALA A 115 10.77 1.58 -20.78
N CYS A 116 11.59 1.17 -19.81
CA CYS A 116 13.04 1.16 -19.95
C CYS A 116 13.52 0.12 -20.96
N GLU A 117 13.00 -1.12 -20.90
CA GLU A 117 13.32 -2.18 -21.87
C GLU A 117 13.02 -1.74 -23.31
N LYS A 118 11.84 -1.15 -23.55
CA LYS A 118 11.43 -0.65 -24.87
C LYS A 118 12.38 0.40 -25.43
N ARG A 119 13.03 1.19 -24.58
CA ARG A 119 13.96 2.27 -24.95
C ARG A 119 15.43 1.85 -24.89
N GLY A 120 15.74 0.63 -24.44
CA GLY A 120 17.09 0.15 -24.23
C GLY A 120 17.83 0.93 -23.13
N ILE A 121 17.09 1.51 -22.16
CA ILE A 121 17.67 2.24 -21.04
C ILE A 121 17.92 1.26 -19.90
N LYS A 122 19.17 1.20 -19.43
CA LYS A 122 19.51 0.43 -18.24
C LYS A 122 18.83 1.05 -17.02
N MET A 123 18.29 0.23 -16.12
CA MET A 123 17.70 0.73 -14.87
C MET A 123 18.17 -0.12 -13.69
N THR A 124 18.59 0.54 -12.61
CA THR A 124 18.99 -0.09 -11.34
C THR A 124 18.17 0.47 -10.20
N PHE A 125 17.99 -0.33 -9.16
CA PHE A 125 17.36 0.08 -7.89
C PHE A 125 18.35 -0.13 -6.75
N CYS A 126 18.34 0.77 -5.76
CA CYS A 126 19.32 0.77 -4.68
C CYS A 126 19.06 -0.38 -3.67
N HIS A 127 19.15 -1.63 -4.14
CA HIS A 127 19.26 -2.84 -3.34
C HIS A 127 20.72 -3.10 -2.98
N GLN A 128 21.37 -2.09 -2.40
CA GLN A 128 22.81 -2.03 -2.17
C GLN A 128 23.35 -3.17 -1.30
N ARG A 129 22.49 -3.89 -0.54
CA ARG A 129 22.92 -5.01 0.30
C ARG A 129 23.65 -6.10 -0.48
N ARG A 130 23.35 -6.29 -1.76
CA ARG A 130 24.07 -7.23 -2.64
C ARG A 130 25.57 -6.96 -2.73
N TYR A 131 25.98 -5.72 -2.46
CA TYR A 131 27.41 -5.29 -2.44
C TYR A 131 27.98 -5.20 -1.02
N GLY A 132 27.13 -5.30 0.00
CA GLY A 132 27.55 -5.16 1.39
C GLY A 132 28.43 -6.32 1.86
N ALA A 133 29.42 -6.02 2.70
CA ALA A 133 30.49 -6.92 3.10
C ALA A 133 29.97 -8.28 3.64
N SER A 134 29.05 -8.26 4.60
CA SER A 134 28.51 -9.51 5.16
C SER A 134 27.67 -10.29 4.14
N TRP A 135 26.88 -9.61 3.34
CA TRP A 135 25.98 -10.25 2.38
C TRP A 135 26.73 -10.90 1.21
N SER A 136 27.69 -10.18 0.60
CA SER A 136 28.53 -10.69 -0.47
C SER A 136 29.45 -11.82 0.01
N THR A 137 29.99 -11.72 1.24
CA THR A 137 30.78 -12.80 1.84
C THR A 137 29.92 -14.03 2.12
N ALA A 138 28.70 -13.86 2.65
CA ALA A 138 27.80 -14.99 2.87
C ALA A 138 27.42 -15.69 1.56
N LYS A 139 27.18 -14.94 0.46
CA LYS A 139 26.95 -15.52 -0.87
C LYS A 139 28.15 -16.34 -1.34
N LYS A 140 29.35 -15.79 -1.21
CA LYS A 140 30.59 -16.49 -1.55
C LYS A 140 30.73 -17.81 -0.76
N LEU A 141 30.53 -17.78 0.56
CA LEU A 141 30.59 -18.98 1.42
C LEU A 141 29.53 -20.02 1.03
N LEU A 142 28.32 -19.55 0.66
CA LEU A 142 27.26 -20.42 0.15
C LEU A 142 27.68 -21.09 -1.17
N ASP A 143 28.25 -20.33 -2.10
CA ASP A 143 28.71 -20.83 -3.39
C ASP A 143 29.91 -21.78 -3.26
N GLU A 144 30.74 -21.60 -2.24
CA GLU A 144 31.82 -22.50 -1.85
C GLU A 144 31.33 -23.78 -1.15
N GLY A 145 30.01 -23.88 -0.87
CA GLY A 145 29.39 -25.06 -0.28
C GLY A 145 29.63 -25.25 1.22
N VAL A 146 29.96 -24.17 1.96
CA VAL A 146 30.31 -24.25 3.40
C VAL A 146 29.18 -24.84 4.25
N ILE A 147 27.93 -24.68 3.84
CA ILE A 147 26.73 -25.27 4.49
C ILE A 147 26.07 -26.37 3.63
N GLY A 148 26.76 -26.87 2.61
CA GLY A 148 26.18 -27.77 1.62
C GLY A 148 25.21 -27.05 0.67
N LYS A 149 24.20 -27.78 0.16
CA LYS A 149 23.17 -27.20 -0.72
C LYS A 149 22.14 -26.40 0.07
N LEU A 150 21.82 -25.20 -0.38
CA LEU A 150 20.76 -24.38 0.20
C LEU A 150 19.41 -25.11 0.15
N THR A 151 18.68 -25.17 1.26
CA THR A 151 17.36 -25.79 1.36
C THR A 151 16.29 -24.82 1.83
N ARG A 152 16.66 -23.87 2.71
CA ARG A 152 15.72 -22.90 3.30
C ARG A 152 16.41 -21.60 3.65
N MET A 153 15.66 -20.50 3.54
CA MET A 153 16.04 -19.16 3.99
C MET A 153 14.99 -18.64 4.97
N GLU A 154 15.43 -18.02 6.06
CA GLU A 154 14.56 -17.37 7.04
C GLU A 154 14.99 -15.93 7.25
N MET A 155 14.04 -15.01 7.18
CA MET A 155 14.29 -13.57 7.31
C MET A 155 13.21 -12.91 8.14
N ASN A 156 13.58 -11.85 8.86
CA ASN A 156 12.67 -11.05 9.66
C ASN A 156 12.95 -9.56 9.45
N THR A 157 11.88 -8.75 9.40
CA THR A 157 11.99 -7.30 9.28
C THR A 157 10.70 -6.59 9.76
N SER A 158 10.66 -5.25 9.66
CA SER A 158 9.55 -4.43 10.17
C SER A 158 8.28 -4.51 9.31
N ASN A 159 8.40 -4.56 7.99
CA ASN A 159 7.29 -4.65 7.03
C ASN A 159 7.77 -5.26 5.70
N LEU A 160 6.82 -5.77 4.90
CA LEU A 160 7.12 -6.42 3.61
C LEU A 160 7.51 -5.41 2.52
N PHE A 161 6.96 -4.18 2.57
CA PHE A 161 7.09 -3.22 1.47
C PHE A 161 8.44 -2.50 1.48
N ASP A 162 8.77 -1.78 2.57
CA ASP A 162 9.94 -0.91 2.60
C ASP A 162 11.24 -1.66 2.95
N TRP A 163 11.26 -2.34 4.10
CA TRP A 163 12.42 -3.16 4.49
C TRP A 163 12.40 -4.52 3.83
N GLY A 164 11.22 -5.12 3.70
CA GLY A 164 11.04 -6.43 3.08
C GLY A 164 11.53 -6.49 1.63
N THR A 165 11.46 -5.36 0.88
CA THR A 165 12.01 -5.32 -0.47
C THR A 165 13.49 -5.73 -0.52
N HIS A 166 14.30 -5.35 0.49
CA HIS A 166 15.70 -5.78 0.59
C HIS A 166 15.80 -7.28 0.87
N TRP A 167 14.94 -7.83 1.73
CA TRP A 167 15.02 -9.24 2.12
C TRP A 167 14.51 -10.17 1.03
N PHE A 168 13.44 -9.81 0.33
CA PHE A 168 13.01 -10.55 -0.85
C PHE A 168 14.07 -10.53 -1.96
N ASP A 169 14.73 -9.38 -2.15
CA ASP A 169 15.86 -9.27 -3.07
C ASP A 169 17.03 -10.16 -2.64
N MET A 170 17.33 -10.21 -1.34
CA MET A 170 18.39 -11.08 -0.80
C MET A 170 18.03 -12.57 -0.89
N MET A 171 16.75 -12.95 -0.74
CA MET A 171 16.32 -14.33 -0.99
C MET A 171 16.60 -14.75 -2.44
N ASN A 172 16.26 -13.90 -3.39
CA ASN A 172 16.58 -14.17 -4.79
C ASN A 172 18.10 -14.23 -5.01
N PHE A 173 18.87 -13.29 -4.45
CA PHE A 173 20.32 -13.24 -4.57
C PHE A 173 21.01 -14.50 -4.02
N PHE A 174 20.64 -14.98 -2.85
CA PHE A 174 21.21 -16.21 -2.28
C PHE A 174 20.79 -17.47 -3.05
N ASN A 175 19.69 -17.42 -3.79
CA ASN A 175 19.21 -18.52 -4.62
C ASN A 175 19.41 -18.28 -6.12
N ASP A 176 20.55 -17.65 -6.48
CA ASP A 176 21.04 -17.45 -7.86
C ASP A 176 20.04 -16.71 -8.78
N ASP A 177 19.25 -15.82 -8.19
CA ASP A 177 18.21 -15.04 -8.87
C ASP A 177 17.18 -15.89 -9.64
N LEU A 178 16.98 -17.14 -9.22
CA LEU A 178 15.93 -18.01 -9.76
C LEU A 178 14.56 -17.39 -9.49
N GLN A 179 13.68 -17.44 -10.46
CA GLN A 179 12.30 -17.00 -10.28
C GLN A 179 11.56 -17.99 -9.36
N ALA A 180 10.89 -17.47 -8.34
CA ALA A 180 10.07 -18.27 -7.44
C ALA A 180 8.86 -18.87 -8.19
N THR A 181 8.38 -20.02 -7.72
CA THR A 181 7.27 -20.75 -8.35
C THR A 181 5.92 -20.31 -7.78
N TRP A 182 5.86 -20.08 -6.46
CA TRP A 182 4.63 -19.64 -5.78
C TRP A 182 4.92 -19.04 -4.41
N VAL A 183 3.94 -18.27 -3.93
CA VAL A 183 3.92 -17.66 -2.60
C VAL A 183 2.64 -18.05 -1.86
N LEU A 184 2.76 -18.35 -0.56
CA LEU A 184 1.66 -18.42 0.39
C LEU A 184 1.91 -17.36 1.47
N GLY A 185 0.98 -16.43 1.64
CA GLY A 185 1.17 -15.30 2.55
C GLY A 185 -0.08 -14.92 3.33
N ASN A 186 0.15 -14.23 4.43
CA ASN A 186 -0.90 -13.59 5.21
C ASN A 186 -0.37 -12.28 5.80
N ILE A 187 -1.24 -11.27 5.93
CA ILE A 187 -0.88 -9.98 6.51
C ILE A 187 -1.91 -9.52 7.53
N GLY A 188 -1.47 -8.67 8.46
CA GLY A 188 -2.30 -8.02 9.46
C GLY A 188 -2.06 -6.51 9.49
N CYS A 189 -3.09 -5.76 9.89
CA CYS A 189 -3.04 -4.31 10.02
C CYS A 189 -3.60 -3.91 11.39
N ALA A 190 -2.73 -3.75 12.39
CA ALA A 190 -3.13 -3.34 13.75
C ALA A 190 -3.25 -1.81 13.90
N ALA A 191 -2.64 -1.03 12.99
CA ALA A 191 -2.67 0.43 12.97
C ALA A 191 -2.42 0.96 11.56
N ASP A 192 -2.95 2.16 11.23
CA ASP A 192 -2.64 2.85 9.96
C ASP A 192 -1.21 3.38 9.98
N THR A 193 -0.31 2.65 9.35
CA THR A 193 1.11 2.98 9.25
C THR A 193 1.51 3.26 7.82
N SER A 194 2.43 4.21 7.65
CA SER A 194 2.95 4.55 6.33
C SER A 194 4.46 4.78 6.36
N VAL A 195 5.13 4.44 5.27
CA VAL A 195 6.55 4.70 5.04
C VAL A 195 6.71 5.41 3.71
N PHE A 196 7.35 6.59 3.71
CA PHE A 196 7.51 7.42 2.51
C PHE A 196 6.21 7.66 1.73
N GLY A 197 5.09 7.85 2.46
CA GLY A 197 3.78 8.09 1.89
C GLY A 197 3.07 6.87 1.31
N ALA A 198 3.69 5.68 1.35
CA ALA A 198 3.04 4.41 1.05
C ALA A 198 2.55 3.75 2.35
N ARG A 199 1.31 3.29 2.37
CA ARG A 199 0.79 2.51 3.49
C ARG A 199 1.38 1.13 3.51
N VAL A 200 1.64 0.61 4.71
CA VAL A 200 2.25 -0.69 4.93
C VAL A 200 1.48 -1.48 6.00
N GLU A 201 1.50 -2.79 5.89
CA GLU A 201 0.99 -3.70 6.89
C GLU A 201 1.81 -3.62 8.19
N THR A 202 1.22 -4.01 9.31
CA THR A 202 1.90 -4.04 10.63
C THR A 202 2.42 -5.42 11.01
N ALA A 203 2.01 -6.45 10.30
CA ALA A 203 2.50 -7.82 10.45
C ALA A 203 2.35 -8.57 9.12
N GLY A 204 3.25 -9.46 8.83
CA GLY A 204 3.21 -10.27 7.61
C GLY A 204 3.96 -11.59 7.74
N LEU A 205 3.45 -12.57 7.01
CA LEU A 205 4.07 -13.86 6.79
C LEU A 205 4.11 -14.12 5.30
N SER A 206 5.26 -14.51 4.77
CA SER A 206 5.42 -14.97 3.38
C SER A 206 6.21 -16.28 3.36
N TYR A 207 5.61 -17.33 2.83
CA TYR A 207 6.29 -18.60 2.54
C TYR A 207 6.41 -18.77 1.03
N ILE A 208 7.64 -18.93 0.55
CA ILE A 208 8.00 -18.88 -0.87
C ILE A 208 8.62 -20.22 -1.28
N LYS A 209 8.31 -20.68 -2.48
CA LYS A 209 8.89 -21.89 -3.07
C LYS A 209 9.56 -21.58 -4.39
N TRP A 210 10.77 -22.08 -4.57
CA TRP A 210 11.54 -22.05 -5.82
C TRP A 210 11.54 -23.41 -6.54
N PRO A 211 11.87 -23.44 -7.85
CA PRO A 211 11.85 -24.68 -8.65
C PRO A 211 12.93 -25.70 -8.26
N ASN A 212 14.01 -25.25 -7.59
CA ASN A 212 15.10 -26.09 -7.08
C ASN A 212 14.84 -26.64 -5.67
N ASP A 213 13.58 -26.67 -5.23
CA ASP A 213 13.12 -27.12 -3.93
C ASP A 213 13.52 -26.24 -2.73
N VAL A 214 14.25 -25.17 -2.92
CA VAL A 214 14.52 -24.18 -1.87
C VAL A 214 13.21 -23.52 -1.42
N THR A 215 13.13 -23.23 -0.12
CA THR A 215 12.00 -22.50 0.48
C THR A 215 12.48 -21.24 1.19
N GLY A 216 11.64 -20.22 1.24
CA GLY A 216 11.87 -18.97 1.98
C GLY A 216 10.76 -18.70 2.97
N LEU A 217 11.11 -18.23 4.16
CA LEU A 217 10.18 -17.74 5.16
C LEU A 217 10.54 -16.31 5.52
N MET A 218 9.62 -15.39 5.26
CA MET A 218 9.70 -14.00 5.70
C MET A 218 8.64 -13.74 6.77
N THR A 219 9.04 -13.15 7.88
CA THR A 219 8.11 -12.66 8.92
C THR A 219 8.33 -11.18 9.16
N THR A 220 7.26 -10.43 9.40
CA THR A 220 7.33 -9.00 9.71
C THR A 220 6.43 -8.62 10.88
N GLY A 221 6.71 -7.47 11.50
CA GLY A 221 5.90 -6.91 12.57
C GLY A 221 6.56 -6.93 13.94
N SER A 222 5.95 -6.24 14.91
CA SER A 222 6.41 -6.19 16.29
C SER A 222 6.23 -7.55 16.96
N GLY A 223 7.25 -8.00 17.70
CA GLY A 223 7.24 -9.29 18.40
C GLY A 223 7.72 -10.48 17.57
N THR A 224 8.12 -10.26 16.32
CA THR A 224 8.67 -11.32 15.46
C THR A 224 10.21 -11.31 15.43
N SER A 225 10.88 -10.61 16.36
CA SER A 225 12.33 -10.49 16.32
C SER A 225 13.00 -11.87 16.43
N THR A 226 13.94 -12.10 15.52
CA THR A 226 14.80 -13.28 15.49
C THR A 226 16.19 -12.90 15.97
N PRO A 227 17.01 -13.84 16.45
CA PRO A 227 18.40 -13.57 16.80
C PRO A 227 19.31 -13.37 15.58
N TYR A 228 18.76 -13.27 14.38
CA TYR A 228 19.44 -13.02 13.09
C TYR A 228 18.60 -12.11 12.20
N GLU A 229 19.22 -11.40 11.26
CA GLU A 229 18.51 -10.72 10.19
C GLU A 229 18.16 -11.69 9.05
N ILE A 230 19.11 -12.55 8.69
CA ILE A 230 18.96 -13.61 7.69
C ILE A 230 19.57 -14.90 8.24
N ARG A 231 18.86 -16.01 8.08
CA ARG A 231 19.40 -17.37 8.27
C ARG A 231 19.32 -18.15 6.96
N LEU A 232 20.45 -18.69 6.54
CA LEU A 232 20.54 -19.64 5.43
C LEU A 232 20.74 -21.03 6.00
N ILE A 233 19.92 -21.99 5.59
CA ILE A 233 19.94 -23.39 6.04
C ILE A 233 20.28 -24.26 4.83
N GLY A 234 21.35 -24.99 4.95
CA GLY A 234 21.81 -25.95 3.94
C GLY A 234 21.71 -27.40 4.41
N THR A 235 22.16 -28.30 3.56
CA THR A 235 22.17 -29.77 3.86
C THR A 235 23.22 -30.16 4.90
N GLU A 236 24.26 -29.32 5.12
CA GLU A 236 25.43 -29.62 5.95
C GLU A 236 25.69 -28.56 7.01
N GLY A 237 24.79 -27.58 7.18
CA GLY A 237 24.95 -26.52 8.17
C GLY A 237 24.01 -25.35 7.97
N MET A 238 24.33 -24.21 8.62
CA MET A 238 23.56 -22.97 8.51
C MET A 238 24.45 -21.76 8.71
N MET A 239 24.01 -20.62 8.21
CA MET A 239 24.64 -19.31 8.42
C MET A 239 23.64 -18.31 8.99
N ASP A 240 24.03 -17.64 10.05
CA ASP A 240 23.33 -16.45 10.57
C ASP A 240 24.09 -15.21 10.15
N ILE A 241 23.35 -14.25 9.56
CA ILE A 241 23.93 -13.08 8.92
C ILE A 241 23.27 -11.83 9.52
N TRP A 242 24.11 -10.83 9.85
CA TRP A 242 23.75 -9.49 10.26
C TRP A 242 24.56 -8.46 9.47
N HIS A 243 24.15 -7.23 9.54
CA HIS A 243 25.01 -6.15 9.06
C HIS A 243 26.34 -6.16 9.83
N GLY A 244 27.43 -6.41 9.09
CA GLY A 244 28.80 -6.45 9.66
C GLY A 244 29.18 -7.73 10.41
N ARG A 245 28.36 -8.78 10.40
CA ARG A 245 28.67 -10.05 11.06
C ARG A 245 28.09 -11.25 10.32
N ILE A 246 28.81 -12.35 10.33
CA ILE A 246 28.34 -13.67 9.90
C ILE A 246 28.78 -14.70 10.93
N LYS A 247 27.89 -15.63 11.26
CA LYS A 247 28.24 -16.87 11.95
C LYS A 247 27.89 -18.07 11.09
N VAL A 248 28.74 -19.06 11.11
CA VAL A 248 28.56 -20.32 10.40
C VAL A 248 28.52 -21.47 11.41
N PHE A 249 27.54 -22.34 11.24
CA PHE A 249 27.48 -23.66 11.86
C PHE A 249 27.62 -24.70 10.76
N ALA A 250 28.72 -25.40 10.70
CA ALA A 250 28.93 -26.54 9.79
C ALA A 250 28.79 -27.85 10.56
N GLN A 251 28.34 -28.91 9.86
CA GLN A 251 28.11 -30.21 10.51
C GLN A 251 29.37 -30.71 11.22
N GLY A 252 29.23 -31.07 12.49
CA GLY A 252 30.33 -31.55 13.33
C GLY A 252 31.21 -30.47 13.95
N LYS A 253 30.80 -29.18 13.85
CA LYS A 253 31.49 -28.05 14.46
C LYS A 253 30.53 -27.18 15.28
N ASP A 254 31.06 -26.34 16.16
CA ASP A 254 30.31 -25.29 16.82
C ASP A 254 30.15 -24.06 15.93
N TRP A 255 29.34 -23.09 16.38
CA TRP A 255 29.20 -21.81 15.72
C TRP A 255 30.52 -21.03 15.68
N GLU A 256 30.98 -20.66 14.50
CA GLU A 256 32.18 -19.86 14.28
C GLU A 256 31.83 -18.49 13.67
N ASP A 257 32.46 -17.43 14.18
CA ASP A 257 32.37 -16.09 13.57
C ASP A 257 33.28 -16.02 12.33
N VAL A 258 32.75 -15.45 11.24
CA VAL A 258 33.51 -15.24 9.99
C VAL A 258 34.27 -13.92 10.07
N ASP A 259 35.57 -13.92 9.76
CA ASP A 259 36.37 -12.70 9.71
C ASP A 259 36.06 -11.89 8.43
N LEU A 260 35.48 -10.72 8.60
CA LEU A 260 35.17 -9.77 7.53
C LEU A 260 36.25 -8.72 7.29
N LYS A 261 37.46 -8.89 7.92
CA LYS A 261 38.57 -7.96 7.73
C LYS A 261 38.98 -7.89 6.27
N GLY A 262 39.10 -6.67 5.78
CA GLY A 262 39.51 -6.42 4.39
C GLY A 262 38.36 -6.21 3.39
N VAL A 263 37.13 -6.56 3.74
CA VAL A 263 35.95 -6.22 2.93
C VAL A 263 35.48 -4.83 3.35
N ARG A 264 35.88 -3.81 2.59
CA ARG A 264 35.57 -2.40 2.91
C ARG A 264 34.80 -1.74 1.76
N GLY A 265 33.88 -0.86 2.10
CA GLY A 265 33.16 0.01 1.19
C GLY A 265 31.80 0.39 1.75
N ASP A 266 31.32 1.57 1.36
CA ASP A 266 29.92 1.93 1.57
C ASP A 266 29.10 1.22 0.50
N ASP A 267 28.08 0.48 0.90
CA ASP A 267 27.26 -0.37 0.02
C ASP A 267 26.61 0.46 -1.10
N THR A 268 26.18 1.70 -0.80
CA THR A 268 25.59 2.60 -1.80
C THR A 268 26.65 3.10 -2.80
N VAL A 269 27.86 3.39 -2.31
CA VAL A 269 28.97 3.76 -3.20
C VAL A 269 29.29 2.61 -4.16
N LEU A 270 29.38 1.39 -3.66
CA LEU A 270 29.65 0.20 -4.48
C LEU A 270 28.53 -0.05 -5.50
N HIS A 271 27.26 0.13 -5.11
CA HIS A 271 26.12 0.06 -6.02
C HIS A 271 26.23 1.10 -7.16
N ILE A 272 26.58 2.35 -6.84
CA ILE A 272 26.76 3.41 -7.85
C ILE A 272 27.90 3.07 -8.81
N LEU A 273 29.05 2.64 -8.29
CA LEU A 273 30.19 2.27 -9.11
C LEU A 273 29.89 1.10 -10.05
N ALA A 274 29.21 0.06 -9.56
CA ALA A 274 28.78 -1.06 -10.38
C ALA A 274 27.74 -0.66 -11.45
N SER A 275 26.84 0.28 -11.13
CA SER A 275 25.90 0.83 -12.10
C SER A 275 26.62 1.59 -13.23
N LEU A 276 27.68 2.32 -12.91
CA LEU A 276 28.53 2.97 -13.92
C LEU A 276 29.31 1.95 -14.74
N ASP A 277 29.81 0.87 -14.13
CA ASP A 277 30.49 -0.22 -14.85
C ASP A 277 29.55 -0.90 -15.86
N TRP A 278 28.28 -1.04 -15.55
CA TRP A 278 27.31 -1.55 -16.50
C TRP A 278 27.18 -0.66 -17.75
N VAL A 279 27.22 0.66 -17.58
CA VAL A 279 27.18 1.60 -18.71
C VAL A 279 28.49 1.65 -19.49
N GLN A 280 29.62 1.67 -18.78
CA GLN A 280 30.95 1.93 -19.38
C GLN A 280 31.64 0.67 -19.88
N ASN A 281 31.47 -0.45 -19.18
CA ASN A 281 32.20 -1.70 -19.41
C ASN A 281 31.31 -2.86 -19.84
N GLY A 282 29.96 -2.67 -19.83
CA GLY A 282 29.00 -3.72 -20.19
C GLY A 282 28.78 -4.77 -19.09
N ILE A 283 29.37 -4.60 -17.90
CA ILE A 283 29.22 -5.54 -16.78
C ILE A 283 27.87 -5.27 -16.11
N GLU A 284 26.91 -6.19 -16.24
CA GLU A 284 25.58 -6.02 -15.69
C GLU A 284 25.62 -5.82 -14.17
N SER A 285 24.87 -4.83 -13.69
CA SER A 285 24.76 -4.55 -12.25
C SER A 285 23.96 -5.62 -11.54
N LEU A 286 24.43 -6.10 -10.39
CA LEU A 286 23.68 -7.03 -9.52
C LEU A 286 22.34 -6.47 -9.05
N THR A 287 22.15 -5.14 -9.14
CA THR A 287 20.93 -4.43 -8.73
C THR A 287 20.12 -3.93 -9.92
N CYS A 288 20.22 -4.60 -11.07
CA CYS A 288 19.43 -4.26 -12.25
C CYS A 288 17.92 -4.39 -11.97
N SER A 289 17.13 -3.65 -12.73
CA SER A 289 15.66 -3.55 -12.55
C SER A 289 14.92 -4.89 -12.59
N LYS A 290 15.48 -5.88 -13.31
CA LYS A 290 14.95 -7.25 -13.34
C LYS A 290 14.89 -7.87 -11.94
N HIS A 291 15.95 -7.71 -11.14
CA HIS A 291 16.01 -8.23 -9.77
C HIS A 291 15.09 -7.46 -8.84
N ALA A 292 15.02 -6.14 -8.97
CA ALA A 292 14.09 -5.31 -8.21
C ALA A 292 12.62 -5.64 -8.53
N LEU A 293 12.30 -5.92 -9.78
CA LEU A 293 10.96 -6.36 -10.20
C LEU A 293 10.61 -7.71 -9.58
N ALA A 294 11.54 -8.68 -9.59
CA ALA A 294 11.33 -9.99 -8.96
C ALA A 294 11.09 -9.88 -7.44
N ALA A 295 11.84 -9.02 -6.73
CA ALA A 295 11.60 -8.77 -5.32
C ALA A 295 10.23 -8.09 -5.07
N THR A 296 9.87 -7.13 -5.92
CA THR A 296 8.56 -6.45 -5.87
C THR A 296 7.42 -7.43 -6.13
N GLU A 297 7.59 -8.37 -7.06
CA GLU A 297 6.62 -9.42 -7.34
C GLU A 297 6.31 -10.28 -6.10
N LEU A 298 7.32 -10.66 -5.31
CA LEU A 298 7.15 -11.42 -4.07
C LEU A 298 6.34 -10.66 -3.02
N ILE A 299 6.54 -9.34 -2.90
CA ILE A 299 5.75 -8.49 -1.99
C ILE A 299 4.26 -8.56 -2.38
N PHE A 300 3.96 -8.25 -3.65
CA PHE A 300 2.57 -8.19 -4.11
C PHE A 300 1.91 -9.57 -4.24
N ALA A 301 2.69 -10.63 -4.50
CA ALA A 301 2.22 -12.01 -4.41
C ALA A 301 1.84 -12.40 -2.97
N THR A 302 2.58 -11.92 -1.97
CA THR A 302 2.24 -12.12 -0.55
C THR A 302 0.92 -11.44 -0.20
N TYR A 303 0.73 -10.18 -0.62
CA TYR A 303 -0.51 -9.46 -0.42
C TYR A 303 -1.69 -10.12 -1.14
N GLU A 304 -1.48 -10.57 -2.38
CA GLU A 304 -2.52 -11.25 -3.16
C GLU A 304 -2.88 -12.62 -2.57
N SER A 305 -1.89 -13.35 -2.05
CA SER A 305 -2.12 -14.61 -1.35
C SER A 305 -2.96 -14.43 -0.09
N SER A 306 -2.69 -13.37 0.68
CA SER A 306 -3.50 -13.00 1.84
C SER A 306 -4.94 -12.68 1.43
N ARG A 307 -5.13 -11.90 0.36
CA ARG A 307 -6.46 -11.52 -0.15
C ARG A 307 -7.26 -12.72 -0.66
N LEU A 308 -6.60 -13.66 -1.34
CA LEU A 308 -7.25 -14.83 -1.91
C LEU A 308 -7.35 -16.01 -0.93
N HIS A 309 -6.71 -15.92 0.24
CA HIS A 309 -6.58 -17.01 1.22
C HIS A 309 -6.06 -18.32 0.61
N GLN A 310 -5.15 -18.20 -0.36
CA GLN A 310 -4.60 -19.34 -1.08
C GLN A 310 -3.18 -19.05 -1.60
N ARG A 311 -2.53 -20.13 -2.06
CA ARG A 311 -1.25 -20.05 -2.75
C ARG A 311 -1.38 -19.30 -4.09
N VAL A 312 -0.50 -18.34 -4.33
CA VAL A 312 -0.42 -17.57 -5.58
C VAL A 312 0.75 -18.08 -6.42
N MET A 313 0.46 -18.47 -7.66
CA MET A 313 1.46 -18.90 -8.63
C MET A 313 2.16 -17.71 -9.26
N LEU A 314 3.44 -17.84 -9.55
CA LEU A 314 4.27 -16.85 -10.24
C LEU A 314 4.56 -17.29 -11.69
N PRO A 315 4.75 -16.36 -12.63
CA PRO A 315 4.67 -14.90 -12.46
C PRO A 315 3.26 -14.41 -12.17
N LEU A 316 3.16 -13.28 -11.44
CA LEU A 316 1.88 -12.64 -11.13
C LEU A 316 1.12 -12.24 -12.40
N LYS A 317 -0.15 -12.59 -12.45
CA LYS A 317 -1.06 -12.24 -13.55
C LYS A 317 -2.21 -11.39 -13.00
N ASN A 318 -2.57 -10.34 -13.75
CA ASN A 318 -3.74 -9.48 -13.47
C ASN A 318 -3.72 -8.71 -12.13
N VAL A 319 -2.58 -8.61 -11.47
CA VAL A 319 -2.39 -7.82 -10.25
C VAL A 319 -1.83 -6.46 -10.65
N LYS A 320 -2.72 -5.49 -10.92
CA LYS A 320 -2.32 -4.12 -11.32
C LYS A 320 -2.19 -3.20 -10.11
N ASP A 321 -3.14 -3.28 -9.18
CA ASP A 321 -3.26 -2.44 -7.99
C ASP A 321 -2.60 -3.11 -6.76
N SER A 322 -2.72 -2.47 -5.60
CA SER A 322 -2.25 -3.04 -4.34
C SER A 322 -3.35 -3.91 -3.71
N PRO A 323 -3.17 -5.25 -3.61
CA PRO A 323 -4.13 -6.12 -2.94
C PRO A 323 -4.32 -5.75 -1.45
N PHE A 324 -3.25 -5.27 -0.79
CA PHE A 324 -3.31 -4.75 0.57
C PHE A 324 -4.28 -3.57 0.71
N LEU A 325 -4.17 -2.56 -0.16
CA LEU A 325 -5.09 -1.42 -0.16
C LEU A 325 -6.51 -1.84 -0.53
N SER A 326 -6.66 -2.82 -1.44
CA SER A 326 -7.96 -3.37 -1.80
C SER A 326 -8.64 -4.00 -0.58
N MET A 327 -7.94 -4.86 0.17
CA MET A 327 -8.47 -5.49 1.38
C MET A 327 -8.86 -4.47 2.47
N LEU A 328 -8.09 -3.38 2.62
CA LEU A 328 -8.45 -2.30 3.54
C LEU A 328 -9.71 -1.57 3.08
N LYS A 329 -9.85 -1.29 1.79
CA LYS A 329 -11.03 -0.63 1.20
C LYS A 329 -12.29 -1.48 1.34
N THR A 330 -12.20 -2.78 1.11
CA THR A 330 -13.34 -3.70 1.21
C THR A 330 -13.67 -4.13 2.64
N GLY A 331 -12.83 -3.78 3.62
CA GLY A 331 -12.95 -4.23 5.02
C GLY A 331 -12.58 -5.70 5.24
N GLU A 332 -12.07 -6.38 4.22
CA GLU A 332 -11.55 -7.75 4.33
C GLU A 332 -10.35 -7.81 5.28
N LEU A 333 -9.50 -6.78 5.24
CA LEU A 333 -8.46 -6.54 6.22
C LEU A 333 -8.87 -5.38 7.14
N VAL A 334 -9.08 -5.66 8.41
CA VAL A 334 -9.45 -4.63 9.40
C VAL A 334 -8.19 -3.91 9.87
N CYS A 335 -8.21 -2.58 9.73
CA CYS A 335 -7.22 -1.68 10.33
C CYS A 335 -7.98 -0.69 11.23
N PRO A 336 -7.78 -0.72 12.56
CA PRO A 336 -8.56 0.11 13.49
C PRO A 336 -8.47 1.62 13.23
N ASP A 337 -7.32 2.08 12.78
CA ASP A 337 -7.05 3.50 12.52
C ASP A 337 -7.20 3.90 11.04
N TRP A 338 -7.77 3.00 10.21
CA TRP A 338 -7.94 3.26 8.78
C TRP A 338 -8.93 4.41 8.57
N PRO A 339 -8.50 5.54 8.04
CA PRO A 339 -9.40 6.64 7.80
C PRO A 339 -10.36 6.32 6.65
N THR A 340 -11.59 6.76 6.78
CA THR A 340 -12.49 6.84 5.65
C THR A 340 -11.89 7.79 4.60
N PHE A 341 -11.81 7.38 3.34
CA PHE A 341 -11.39 8.22 2.23
C PHE A 341 -12.28 7.96 1.01
N VAL A 342 -12.34 8.91 0.11
CA VAL A 342 -12.96 8.76 -1.20
C VAL A 342 -11.87 8.29 -2.15
N SER A 343 -12.09 7.22 -2.90
CA SER A 343 -11.18 6.79 -3.96
C SER A 343 -11.30 7.71 -5.18
N ASP A 344 -10.29 7.72 -6.04
CA ASP A 344 -10.29 8.53 -7.26
C ASP A 344 -11.53 8.23 -8.14
N ASP A 345 -11.93 6.96 -8.22
CA ASP A 345 -13.12 6.53 -8.96
C ASP A 345 -14.41 7.06 -8.30
N GLU A 346 -14.52 6.97 -6.98
CA GLU A 346 -15.67 7.49 -6.23
C GLU A 346 -15.74 9.02 -6.27
N GLU A 347 -14.60 9.71 -6.24
CA GLU A 347 -14.54 11.17 -6.41
C GLU A 347 -14.99 11.57 -7.82
N ALA A 348 -14.59 10.81 -8.85
CA ALA A 348 -15.03 11.00 -10.23
C ALA A 348 -16.55 10.74 -10.39
N GLU A 349 -17.13 9.80 -9.62
CA GLU A 349 -18.57 9.58 -9.53
C GLU A 349 -19.32 10.67 -8.73
N GLY A 350 -18.62 11.57 -8.04
CA GLY A 350 -19.19 12.67 -7.26
C GLY A 350 -19.35 12.40 -5.77
N PHE A 351 -18.84 11.26 -5.25
CA PHE A 351 -18.88 10.96 -3.84
C PHE A 351 -17.99 11.88 -3.01
N LYS A 352 -18.45 12.19 -1.80
CA LYS A 352 -17.74 12.96 -0.77
C LYS A 352 -17.84 12.24 0.56
N LEU A 353 -16.93 12.56 1.48
CA LEU A 353 -17.02 12.06 2.85
C LEU A 353 -18.27 12.63 3.55
N PHE A 354 -19.16 11.76 4.01
CA PHE A 354 -20.16 12.09 5.01
C PHE A 354 -19.50 12.27 6.40
N TYR A 355 -18.53 11.40 6.69
CA TYR A 355 -17.78 11.36 7.94
C TYR A 355 -16.28 11.20 7.65
N ASN A 356 -15.45 12.06 8.24
CA ASN A 356 -14.02 12.16 7.92
C ASN A 356 -13.14 11.08 8.59
N GLY A 357 -13.71 10.17 9.37
CA GLY A 357 -12.97 9.13 10.08
C GLY A 357 -12.16 9.59 11.31
N LYS A 358 -12.14 10.88 11.61
CA LYS A 358 -11.26 11.47 12.64
C LYS A 358 -12.03 12.15 13.79
N ASP A 359 -13.02 12.95 13.46
CA ASP A 359 -13.82 13.70 14.42
C ASP A 359 -15.25 13.89 13.89
N THR A 360 -16.13 14.45 14.71
CA THR A 360 -17.54 14.69 14.37
C THR A 360 -17.81 16.10 13.84
N LYS A 361 -16.79 16.81 13.35
CA LYS A 361 -16.95 18.13 12.74
C LYS A 361 -17.80 18.03 11.47
N GLY A 362 -18.74 18.97 11.30
CA GLY A 362 -19.69 18.97 10.18
C GLY A 362 -20.91 18.08 10.40
N LEU A 363 -20.97 17.36 11.51
CA LEU A 363 -22.13 16.56 11.92
C LEU A 363 -22.88 17.25 13.06
N LYS A 364 -24.20 17.21 13.00
CA LYS A 364 -25.10 17.64 14.09
C LYS A 364 -25.67 16.44 14.83
N MET A 365 -25.89 16.59 16.14
CA MET A 365 -26.43 15.56 17.02
C MET A 365 -27.52 16.16 17.91
N ASN A 366 -28.58 15.37 18.19
CA ASN A 366 -29.60 15.78 19.16
C ASN A 366 -29.09 15.70 20.61
N VAL A 367 -28.21 14.76 20.90
CA VAL A 367 -27.58 14.58 22.21
C VAL A 367 -26.07 14.82 22.07
N PRO A 368 -25.51 15.84 22.73
CA PRO A 368 -24.08 16.11 22.66
C PRO A 368 -23.24 14.89 23.05
N ARG A 369 -22.25 14.56 22.24
CA ARG A 369 -21.32 13.44 22.45
C ARG A 369 -21.97 12.04 22.43
N ALA A 370 -23.21 11.92 22.00
CA ALA A 370 -23.86 10.60 21.87
C ALA A 370 -23.22 9.76 20.75
N TRP A 371 -22.75 10.40 19.72
CA TRP A 371 -21.95 9.79 18.66
C TRP A 371 -20.50 10.21 18.79
N THR A 372 -19.60 9.25 18.77
CA THR A 372 -18.18 9.47 18.98
C THR A 372 -17.36 8.96 17.79
N SER A 373 -16.21 9.59 17.58
CA SER A 373 -15.23 9.17 16.59
C SER A 373 -14.05 8.54 17.28
N LYS A 374 -13.76 7.28 16.96
CA LYS A 374 -12.58 6.57 17.47
C LYS A 374 -12.13 5.48 16.47
N GLY A 375 -10.85 5.50 16.08
CA GLY A 375 -10.28 4.48 15.21
C GLY A 375 -10.99 4.37 13.84
N GLY A 376 -11.36 5.49 13.23
CA GLY A 376 -12.09 5.50 11.95
C GLY A 376 -13.59 5.21 12.07
N LEU A 377 -14.09 4.86 13.25
CA LEU A 377 -15.48 4.49 13.47
C LEU A 377 -16.30 5.69 13.97
N LEU A 378 -17.50 5.83 13.46
CA LEU A 378 -18.56 6.66 14.01
C LEU A 378 -19.49 5.73 14.82
N SER A 379 -19.45 5.84 16.14
CA SER A 379 -20.10 4.89 17.05
C SER A 379 -21.05 5.57 18.02
N SER A 380 -22.12 4.87 18.37
CA SER A 380 -23.02 5.30 19.44
C SER A 380 -23.52 4.10 20.25
N THR A 381 -23.69 4.34 21.56
CA THR A 381 -24.39 3.43 22.51
C THR A 381 -25.60 4.11 23.13
N LYS A 382 -25.93 5.33 22.71
CA LYS A 382 -27.02 6.14 23.26
C LYS A 382 -28.28 5.97 22.44
N GLU A 383 -29.18 5.11 22.87
CA GLU A 383 -30.48 4.92 22.24
C GLU A 383 -31.26 6.24 22.14
N GLY A 384 -32.03 6.40 21.08
CA GLY A 384 -32.74 7.64 20.77
C GLY A 384 -31.87 8.78 20.26
N SER A 385 -30.56 8.54 20.08
CA SER A 385 -29.67 9.56 19.52
C SER A 385 -29.61 9.47 18.00
N TYR A 386 -29.42 10.63 17.39
CA TYR A 386 -29.20 10.72 15.95
C TYR A 386 -28.06 11.69 15.61
N VAL A 387 -27.47 11.45 14.44
CA VAL A 387 -26.41 12.24 13.85
C VAL A 387 -26.69 12.47 12.38
N TRP A 388 -26.56 13.72 11.89
CA TRP A 388 -26.76 14.05 10.48
C TRP A 388 -25.81 15.12 9.95
N LEU A 389 -25.81 15.21 8.62
CA LEU A 389 -25.16 16.34 7.95
C LEU A 389 -25.90 17.64 8.27
N ASP A 390 -25.13 18.70 8.49
CA ASP A 390 -25.67 20.06 8.61
C ASP A 390 -25.97 20.66 7.22
N LYS A 391 -26.80 19.95 6.45
CA LYS A 391 -27.13 20.31 5.08
C LYS A 391 -28.45 19.69 4.64
N GLU A 392 -29.21 20.44 3.83
CA GLU A 392 -30.39 19.92 3.13
C GLU A 392 -29.96 19.24 1.83
N ILE A 393 -30.44 18.02 1.59
CA ILE A 393 -30.08 17.17 0.45
C ILE A 393 -31.38 16.73 -0.24
N GLY A 394 -31.37 16.74 -1.58
CA GLY A 394 -32.41 16.20 -2.44
C GLY A 394 -32.12 14.72 -2.80
N ASP A 395 -32.02 14.43 -4.10
CA ASP A 395 -31.63 13.11 -4.58
C ASP A 395 -30.20 12.77 -4.16
N PHE A 396 -29.93 11.51 -3.83
CA PHE A 396 -28.64 11.12 -3.24
C PHE A 396 -28.28 9.65 -3.44
N GLU A 397 -26.99 9.37 -3.28
CA GLU A 397 -26.44 8.06 -2.97
C GLU A 397 -25.69 8.12 -1.63
N LEU A 398 -25.94 7.15 -0.74
CA LEU A 398 -25.25 6.99 0.53
C LEU A 398 -24.64 5.59 0.58
N ARG A 399 -23.32 5.48 0.75
CA ARG A 399 -22.59 4.23 0.92
C ARG A 399 -21.98 4.20 2.31
N PHE A 400 -22.06 3.08 3.01
CA PHE A 400 -21.43 2.91 4.32
C PHE A 400 -21.29 1.44 4.69
N GLU A 401 -20.41 1.19 5.67
CA GLU A 401 -20.30 -0.09 6.33
C GLU A 401 -20.84 0.01 7.75
N ARG A 402 -21.57 -1.02 8.18
CA ARG A 402 -22.12 -1.14 9.54
C ARG A 402 -21.68 -2.42 10.21
N ARG A 403 -21.52 -2.36 11.53
CA ARG A 403 -21.41 -3.52 12.42
C ARG A 403 -22.41 -3.36 13.55
N LEU A 404 -23.30 -4.31 13.68
CA LEU A 404 -24.39 -4.32 14.65
C LEU A 404 -24.29 -5.59 15.47
N ASP A 405 -24.33 -5.46 16.80
CA ASP A 405 -24.28 -6.56 17.75
C ASP A 405 -25.49 -6.55 18.66
N ASN A 406 -25.81 -7.71 19.27
CA ASN A 406 -26.81 -7.82 20.32
C ASN A 406 -28.19 -7.24 19.96
N ARG A 407 -28.69 -7.54 18.76
CA ARG A 407 -29.98 -7.01 18.26
C ARG A 407 -29.99 -5.47 18.19
N ALA A 408 -28.87 -4.88 17.86
CA ALA A 408 -28.78 -3.45 17.64
C ALA A 408 -29.57 -3.02 16.40
N GLU A 409 -30.03 -1.77 16.43
CA GLU A 409 -30.81 -1.18 15.35
C GLU A 409 -30.39 0.28 15.13
N VAL A 410 -29.90 0.59 13.92
CA VAL A 410 -29.57 1.94 13.47
C VAL A 410 -30.21 2.23 12.12
N ASP A 411 -31.16 3.14 12.07
CA ASP A 411 -31.82 3.50 10.81
C ASP A 411 -30.99 4.52 10.03
N VAL A 412 -30.94 4.37 8.69
CA VAL A 412 -30.62 5.48 7.81
C VAL A 412 -31.86 6.35 7.70
N VAL A 413 -31.73 7.62 8.06
CA VAL A 413 -32.81 8.60 7.97
C VAL A 413 -32.49 9.58 6.85
N PHE A 414 -33.44 9.84 5.95
CA PHE A 414 -33.24 10.81 4.87
C PHE A 414 -34.47 11.70 4.68
N TRP A 415 -34.21 12.92 4.23
CA TRP A 415 -35.19 14.00 4.06
C TRP A 415 -35.97 14.34 5.35
N ALA A 416 -35.30 14.24 6.48
CA ALA A 416 -35.87 14.64 7.76
C ALA A 416 -35.75 16.15 8.02
N ASP A 417 -36.69 16.67 8.82
CA ASP A 417 -36.57 17.98 9.43
C ASP A 417 -35.59 17.88 10.63
N PRO A 418 -34.47 18.57 10.61
CA PRO A 418 -33.44 18.42 11.66
C PRO A 418 -33.90 18.91 13.04
N VAL A 419 -34.94 19.72 13.10
CA VAL A 419 -35.49 20.26 14.36
C VAL A 419 -36.55 19.32 14.93
N LYS A 420 -37.45 18.80 14.08
CA LYS A 420 -38.53 17.93 14.48
C LYS A 420 -38.10 16.48 14.67
N GLY A 421 -37.00 16.07 14.08
CA GLY A 421 -36.37 14.78 14.32
C GLY A 421 -36.64 13.69 13.26
N PRO A 422 -36.11 12.47 13.48
CA PRO A 422 -36.03 11.40 12.48
C PRO A 422 -37.41 10.89 11.99
N GLN A 423 -38.46 11.03 12.77
CA GLN A 423 -39.82 10.59 12.40
C GLN A 423 -40.45 11.42 11.26
N THR A 424 -39.85 12.55 10.90
CA THR A 424 -40.32 13.40 9.79
C THR A 424 -39.79 12.98 8.43
N GLY A 425 -38.71 12.20 8.41
CA GLY A 425 -38.09 11.67 7.19
C GLY A 425 -38.42 10.21 6.94
N PHE A 426 -37.94 9.69 5.82
CA PHE A 426 -37.92 8.27 5.53
C PHE A 426 -36.84 7.56 6.34
N GLN A 427 -37.07 6.30 6.67
CA GLN A 427 -36.14 5.51 7.47
C GLN A 427 -35.93 4.14 6.85
N ILE A 428 -34.64 3.80 6.56
CA ILE A 428 -34.25 2.45 6.15
C ILE A 428 -33.76 1.69 7.37
N VAL A 429 -34.44 0.60 7.68
CA VAL A 429 -34.13 -0.26 8.82
C VAL A 429 -32.76 -0.93 8.61
N ASN A 430 -31.88 -0.79 9.58
CA ASN A 430 -30.64 -1.54 9.67
C ASN A 430 -30.55 -2.16 11.07
N ALA A 431 -30.98 -3.43 11.18
CA ALA A 431 -31.11 -4.14 12.44
C ALA A 431 -30.31 -5.45 12.43
N ASP A 432 -29.88 -5.90 13.61
CA ASP A 432 -29.45 -7.29 13.84
C ASP A 432 -30.71 -8.15 14.16
N ASP A 433 -31.45 -8.46 13.13
CA ASP A 433 -32.71 -9.19 13.16
C ASP A 433 -32.61 -10.54 12.42
N ARG A 434 -31.49 -11.21 12.58
CA ARG A 434 -31.22 -12.51 11.98
C ARG A 434 -32.36 -13.47 12.16
N MET A 435 -32.81 -14.09 11.05
CA MET A 435 -33.89 -15.09 11.00
C MET A 435 -35.30 -14.56 11.30
N GLU A 436 -35.50 -13.27 11.47
CA GLU A 436 -36.82 -12.68 11.57
C GLU A 436 -37.54 -12.72 10.20
N PRO A 437 -38.85 -13.01 10.18
CA PRO A 437 -39.63 -12.93 8.94
C PRO A 437 -39.61 -11.54 8.32
N VAL A 438 -39.62 -11.46 6.99
CA VAL A 438 -39.64 -10.19 6.26
C VAL A 438 -40.93 -9.40 6.62
N SER A 439 -40.74 -8.15 7.06
CA SER A 439 -41.77 -7.20 7.44
C SER A 439 -41.32 -5.77 7.21
N PRO A 440 -42.18 -4.75 7.31
CA PRO A 440 -41.77 -3.35 7.24
C PRO A 440 -40.85 -2.89 8.39
N GLU A 441 -40.55 -3.76 9.36
CA GLU A 441 -39.67 -3.52 10.49
C GLU A 441 -38.34 -4.31 10.41
N THR A 442 -38.17 -5.15 9.39
CA THR A 442 -36.94 -5.94 9.24
C THR A 442 -35.87 -5.20 8.44
N SER A 443 -34.62 -5.60 8.64
CA SER A 443 -33.46 -4.97 8.03
C SER A 443 -33.56 -4.91 6.49
N GLY A 444 -33.39 -3.72 5.94
CA GLY A 444 -33.59 -3.40 4.53
C GLY A 444 -34.97 -2.80 4.21
N ALA A 445 -35.91 -2.80 5.15
CA ALA A 445 -37.25 -2.23 4.96
C ALA A 445 -37.21 -0.70 4.83
N LEU A 446 -38.13 -0.15 4.06
CA LEU A 446 -38.60 1.23 4.23
C LEU A 446 -39.61 1.21 5.35
N ARG A 447 -39.20 1.63 6.55
CA ARG A 447 -39.89 1.47 7.82
C ARG A 447 -41.37 1.88 7.72
N GLU A 448 -42.26 1.05 8.26
CA GLU A 448 -43.73 1.24 8.30
C GLU A 448 -44.40 1.40 6.91
N ILE A 449 -43.60 1.40 5.83
CA ILE A 449 -44.07 1.67 4.47
C ILE A 449 -43.99 0.41 3.60
N LYS A 450 -42.79 -0.20 3.51
CA LYS A 450 -42.60 -1.34 2.62
C LYS A 450 -41.55 -2.33 3.16
N ALA A 451 -41.96 -3.60 3.24
CA ALA A 451 -41.04 -4.70 3.57
C ALA A 451 -39.95 -4.86 2.51
N PRO A 452 -38.74 -5.31 2.86
CA PRO A 452 -37.69 -5.61 1.89
C PRO A 452 -38.01 -6.89 1.10
N MET A 453 -37.36 -7.06 -0.03
CA MET A 453 -37.46 -8.30 -0.83
C MET A 453 -36.79 -9.49 -0.13
N SER A 454 -35.82 -9.23 0.73
CA SER A 454 -35.15 -10.23 1.57
C SER A 454 -34.60 -9.57 2.81
N ASN A 455 -34.61 -10.28 3.94
CA ASN A 455 -33.93 -9.83 5.15
C ASN A 455 -32.40 -9.89 4.94
N ILE A 456 -31.72 -8.80 5.26
CA ILE A 456 -30.27 -8.69 5.17
C ILE A 456 -29.59 -9.03 6.48
N GLY A 457 -30.32 -9.29 7.55
CA GLY A 457 -29.88 -9.59 8.90
C GLY A 457 -28.42 -9.31 9.22
N ALA A 458 -28.09 -8.68 10.31
CA ALA A 458 -26.70 -8.49 10.66
C ALA A 458 -26.07 -9.81 11.13
N GLY A 459 -24.97 -10.22 10.49
CA GLY A 459 -24.02 -11.15 11.10
C GLY A 459 -23.08 -10.39 12.04
N SER A 460 -22.24 -11.10 12.78
CA SER A 460 -21.24 -10.51 13.70
C SER A 460 -20.09 -9.72 12.99
N GLY A 461 -20.16 -9.52 11.68
CA GLY A 461 -19.16 -8.84 10.87
C GLY A 461 -19.61 -7.51 10.29
N TRP A 462 -18.71 -6.87 9.57
CA TRP A 462 -19.00 -5.68 8.79
C TRP A 462 -19.89 -6.02 7.60
N GLN A 463 -20.92 -5.19 7.37
CA GLN A 463 -21.83 -5.30 6.24
C GLN A 463 -21.86 -3.99 5.47
N TRP A 464 -21.76 -4.10 4.17
CA TRP A 464 -21.80 -2.98 3.26
C TRP A 464 -23.24 -2.66 2.85
N VAL A 465 -23.62 -1.39 2.94
CA VAL A 465 -24.95 -0.90 2.60
C VAL A 465 -24.86 0.30 1.65
N HIS A 466 -25.67 0.28 0.62
CA HIS A 466 -25.81 1.34 -0.36
C HIS A 466 -27.28 1.72 -0.49
N VAL A 467 -27.59 2.98 -0.25
CA VAL A 467 -28.93 3.57 -0.39
C VAL A 467 -28.88 4.62 -1.50
N ARG A 468 -29.64 4.42 -2.56
CA ARG A 468 -29.82 5.39 -3.63
C ARG A 468 -31.26 5.83 -3.71
N CYS A 469 -31.50 7.14 -3.72
CA CYS A 469 -32.81 7.71 -3.98
C CYS A 469 -32.68 8.80 -5.02
N GLU A 470 -33.25 8.55 -6.21
CA GLU A 470 -33.20 9.45 -7.35
C GLU A 470 -34.57 9.57 -7.98
N LYS A 471 -35.08 10.79 -8.14
CA LYS A 471 -36.42 11.08 -8.72
C LYS A 471 -37.54 10.22 -8.11
N GLY A 472 -37.46 10.00 -6.80
CA GLY A 472 -38.41 9.18 -6.06
C GLY A 472 -38.23 7.66 -6.19
N LYS A 473 -37.29 7.15 -6.97
CA LYS A 473 -36.92 5.74 -7.00
C LYS A 473 -35.91 5.47 -5.87
N LEU A 474 -36.34 4.65 -4.91
CA LEU A 474 -35.48 4.17 -3.82
C LEU A 474 -34.93 2.79 -4.16
N THR A 475 -33.63 2.60 -4.03
CA THR A 475 -32.96 1.30 -4.10
C THR A 475 -32.05 1.13 -2.88
N VAL A 476 -32.16 0.00 -2.21
CA VAL A 476 -31.25 -0.40 -1.11
C VAL A 476 -30.52 -1.67 -1.51
N THR A 477 -29.20 -1.63 -1.47
CA THR A 477 -28.33 -2.78 -1.75
C THR A 477 -27.52 -3.10 -0.49
N ALA A 478 -27.44 -4.37 -0.14
CA ALA A 478 -26.60 -4.84 0.96
C ALA A 478 -25.70 -5.98 0.49
N ASN A 479 -24.40 -5.88 0.75
CA ASN A 479 -23.38 -6.84 0.32
C ASN A 479 -23.52 -7.23 -1.17
N GLY A 480 -23.78 -6.24 -2.03
CA GLY A 480 -23.93 -6.41 -3.49
C GLY A 480 -25.29 -6.94 -3.96
N LYS A 481 -26.23 -7.24 -3.05
CA LYS A 481 -27.58 -7.71 -3.40
C LYS A 481 -28.62 -6.61 -3.19
N VAL A 482 -29.46 -6.32 -4.19
CA VAL A 482 -30.61 -5.43 -4.04
C VAL A 482 -31.63 -6.09 -3.11
N VAL A 483 -31.97 -5.41 -2.01
CA VAL A 483 -32.88 -5.90 -0.96
C VAL A 483 -34.17 -5.10 -0.85
N GLN A 484 -34.16 -3.87 -1.37
CA GLN A 484 -35.35 -3.03 -1.47
C GLN A 484 -35.33 -2.24 -2.76
N GLU A 485 -36.47 -2.18 -3.44
CA GLU A 485 -36.68 -1.30 -4.58
C GLU A 485 -38.13 -0.83 -4.64
N CYS A 486 -38.37 0.46 -4.72
CA CYS A 486 -39.69 1.02 -4.90
C CYS A 486 -39.67 2.45 -5.48
N MET A 487 -40.78 2.82 -6.10
CA MET A 487 -41.13 4.23 -6.31
C MET A 487 -41.84 4.73 -5.06
N LEU A 488 -41.35 5.82 -4.47
CA LEU A 488 -41.95 6.39 -3.27
C LEU A 488 -43.37 6.93 -3.53
N ASP A 489 -43.66 7.35 -4.75
CA ASP A 489 -44.98 7.83 -5.14
C ASP A 489 -46.01 6.70 -5.24
N ASP A 490 -45.58 5.46 -5.40
CA ASP A 490 -46.46 4.28 -5.36
C ASP A 490 -46.83 3.85 -3.92
N CYS A 491 -46.25 4.50 -2.92
CA CYS A 491 -46.48 4.19 -1.50
C CYS A 491 -47.32 5.29 -0.85
N PRO A 492 -48.61 5.05 -0.57
CA PRO A 492 -49.52 6.09 -0.01
C PRO A 492 -48.99 6.74 1.27
N GLN A 493 -48.34 5.94 2.13
CA GLN A 493 -47.71 6.42 3.37
C GLN A 493 -46.56 7.39 3.14
N ALA A 494 -45.91 7.37 1.96
CA ALA A 494 -44.81 8.24 1.59
C ALA A 494 -45.26 9.68 1.32
N ALA A 495 -46.54 9.92 1.02
CA ALA A 495 -47.06 11.24 0.69
C ALA A 495 -46.93 12.28 1.82
N LYS A 496 -46.79 11.83 3.06
CA LYS A 496 -46.61 12.70 4.24
C LYS A 496 -45.20 13.22 4.43
N HIS A 497 -44.20 12.68 3.72
CA HIS A 497 -42.78 13.02 3.87
C HIS A 497 -42.30 13.98 2.79
N ALA A 498 -41.42 14.91 3.18
CA ALA A 498 -40.76 15.80 2.24
C ALA A 498 -39.87 15.02 1.25
N ARG A 499 -39.54 15.66 0.12
CA ARG A 499 -38.63 15.09 -0.91
C ARG A 499 -37.23 15.73 -0.85
N LYS A 500 -36.92 16.42 0.22
CA LYS A 500 -35.61 16.95 0.57
C LYS A 500 -35.53 17.22 2.06
N GLY A 501 -34.35 17.21 2.61
CA GLY A 501 -34.11 17.42 4.04
C GLY A 501 -32.74 16.91 4.44
N THR A 502 -32.51 16.77 5.74
CA THR A 502 -31.23 16.24 6.21
C THR A 502 -31.14 14.72 6.07
N ILE A 503 -29.90 14.20 6.01
CA ILE A 503 -29.59 12.77 5.95
C ILE A 503 -28.69 12.40 7.12
N GLY A 504 -28.90 11.22 7.71
CA GLY A 504 -28.04 10.72 8.78
C GLY A 504 -28.44 9.36 9.33
N PHE A 505 -28.06 9.13 10.58
CA PHE A 505 -28.25 7.86 11.28
C PHE A 505 -28.99 8.08 12.60
N TYR A 506 -29.92 7.19 12.91
CA TYR A 506 -30.69 7.18 14.14
C TYR A 506 -30.51 5.86 14.88
N LEU A 507 -29.83 5.88 16.02
CA LEU A 507 -29.68 4.70 16.88
C LEU A 507 -30.96 4.47 17.69
N ARG A 508 -31.68 3.44 17.33
CA ARG A 508 -32.93 3.05 18.02
C ARG A 508 -32.67 2.15 19.20
N LYS A 509 -31.70 1.21 19.05
CA LYS A 509 -31.50 0.15 20.02
C LYS A 509 -30.05 -0.30 20.09
N ASN A 510 -29.59 -0.52 21.33
CA ASN A 510 -28.26 -1.00 21.67
C ASN A 510 -27.11 -0.14 21.08
N ALA A 511 -26.10 -0.75 20.45
CA ALA A 511 -24.91 -0.06 19.96
C ALA A 511 -24.68 -0.32 18.48
N ALA A 512 -24.17 0.70 17.79
CA ALA A 512 -23.82 0.61 16.37
C ALA A 512 -22.44 1.23 16.10
N ASP A 513 -21.68 0.57 15.25
CA ASP A 513 -20.45 1.08 14.65
C ASP A 513 -20.65 1.27 13.14
N LEU A 514 -20.28 2.42 12.64
CA LEU A 514 -20.35 2.80 11.23
C LEU A 514 -18.96 3.28 10.76
N LYS A 515 -18.62 2.96 9.51
CA LYS A 515 -17.39 3.47 8.85
C LYS A 515 -17.59 3.62 7.34
N SER A 516 -16.59 4.16 6.66
CA SER A 516 -16.58 4.33 5.20
C SER A 516 -17.85 5.01 4.69
N ILE A 517 -18.28 6.09 5.38
CA ILE A 517 -19.55 6.75 5.09
C ILE A 517 -19.32 7.80 4.00
N LEU A 518 -19.84 7.52 2.80
CA LEU A 518 -19.72 8.37 1.61
C LEU A 518 -21.11 8.81 1.13
N ILE A 519 -21.18 10.04 0.63
CA ILE A 519 -22.42 10.60 0.07
C ILE A 519 -22.14 11.24 -1.29
N ASN A 520 -23.05 11.01 -2.23
CA ASN A 520 -23.13 11.71 -3.51
C ASN A 520 -24.49 12.39 -3.63
N GLU A 521 -24.51 13.67 -3.99
CA GLU A 521 -25.72 14.45 -4.30
C GLU A 521 -25.97 14.36 -5.80
N LEU A 522 -27.11 13.79 -6.20
CA LEU A 522 -27.47 13.49 -7.59
C LEU A 522 -28.21 14.66 -8.27
#